data_849cd46009424e9979fef02ea3680ed7
#
_entry.id   849cd46009424e9979fef02ea3680ed7
#
_cell.length_a   1.000
_cell.length_b   1.000
_cell.length_c   1.000
_cell.angle_alpha   90.00
_cell.angle_beta   90.00
_cell.angle_gamma   90.00
#
_symmetry.space_group_name_H-M   'P 1'
#
loop_
_entity.id
_entity.type
_entity.pdbx_description
1 polymer ?
#
loop_
_entity_poly.entity_id
_entity_poly.type
_entity_poly.pdbx_seq_one_letter_code
_entity_poly.pdbx_strand_id
1 'polypeptide(L)'
;MTYTTMWAYPWDLLDDGVDDVVRRMRDDIGLDAVSIATSYHSVEHLRPHTKGARMFSTVDGGIYFQPDASLWRGVSLQPNVAPLAADRDPLAEICAAADRA
;
A
#
# COMPACT_ATOMS: atom_id res chain seq x y z
N MET A 1 -12.01 -25.45 -6.21
CA MET A 1 -12.19 -24.05 -5.75
C MET A 1 -10.88 -23.31 -5.95
N THR A 2 -10.92 -22.14 -6.55
CA THR A 2 -9.75 -21.34 -6.86
C THR A 2 -9.71 -20.10 -5.95
N TYR A 3 -8.60 -19.90 -5.30
CA TYR A 3 -8.35 -18.67 -4.54
C TYR A 3 -7.64 -17.66 -5.44
N THR A 4 -8.19 -16.47 -5.56
CA THR A 4 -7.69 -15.45 -6.46
C THR A 4 -7.25 -14.19 -5.70
N THR A 5 -6.10 -13.65 -6.10
CA THR A 5 -5.58 -12.41 -5.54
C THR A 5 -4.90 -11.60 -6.62
N MET A 6 -4.76 -10.31 -6.40
CA MET A 6 -4.02 -9.41 -7.29
C MET A 6 -2.95 -8.67 -6.50
N TRP A 7 -1.75 -8.58 -7.05
CA TRP A 7 -0.69 -7.74 -6.52
C TRP A 7 -0.98 -6.28 -6.84
N ALA A 8 -0.81 -5.43 -5.84
CA ALA A 8 -0.98 -3.98 -6.01
C ALA A 8 0.02 -3.22 -5.14
N TYR A 9 0.30 -2.00 -5.53
CA TYR A 9 1.07 -1.07 -4.72
C TYR A 9 0.12 -0.26 -3.82
N PRO A 10 0.57 0.18 -2.64
CA PRO A 10 -0.26 1.00 -1.76
C PRO A 10 -0.82 2.25 -2.44
N TRP A 11 -0.01 2.93 -3.24
CA TRP A 11 -0.44 4.14 -3.94
C TRP A 11 -1.53 3.90 -4.98
N ASP A 12 -1.62 2.69 -5.56
CA ASP A 12 -2.70 2.35 -6.49
C ASP A 12 -4.07 2.46 -5.81
N LEU A 13 -4.15 2.02 -4.57
CA LEU A 13 -5.40 2.10 -3.80
C LEU A 13 -5.64 3.50 -3.24
N LEU A 14 -4.58 4.18 -2.80
CA LEU A 14 -4.71 5.52 -2.25
C LEU A 14 -5.15 6.56 -3.28
N ASP A 15 -4.69 6.42 -4.52
CA ASP A 15 -4.99 7.39 -5.59
C ASP A 15 -6.48 7.40 -5.96
N ASP A 16 -7.12 6.24 -5.97
CA ASP A 16 -8.54 6.09 -6.32
C ASP A 16 -9.48 6.02 -5.10
N GLY A 17 -8.91 5.92 -3.93
CA GLY A 17 -9.68 5.70 -2.70
C GLY A 17 -9.72 4.23 -2.32
N VAL A 18 -9.24 3.93 -1.11
CA VAL A 18 -9.02 2.55 -0.66
C VAL A 18 -10.31 1.72 -0.67
N ASP A 19 -11.38 2.26 -0.10
CA ASP A 19 -12.67 1.54 -0.02
C ASP A 19 -13.24 1.25 -1.42
N ASP A 20 -13.16 2.22 -2.33
CA ASP A 20 -13.65 2.06 -3.70
C ASP A 20 -12.88 1.00 -4.48
N VAL A 21 -11.55 1.01 -4.35
CA VAL A 21 -10.71 0.04 -5.07
C VAL A 21 -10.94 -1.37 -4.53
N VAL A 22 -10.98 -1.55 -3.21
CA VAL A 22 -11.24 -2.85 -2.59
C VAL A 22 -12.61 -3.39 -3.00
N ARG A 23 -13.63 -2.54 -2.99
CA ARG A 23 -14.98 -2.91 -3.43
C ARG A 23 -14.99 -3.36 -4.89
N ARG A 24 -14.34 -2.62 -5.79
CA ARG A 24 -14.25 -3.00 -7.21
C ARG A 24 -13.48 -4.31 -7.41
N MET A 25 -12.41 -4.52 -6.66
CA MET A 25 -11.66 -5.78 -6.71
C MET A 25 -12.55 -6.98 -6.34
N ARG A 26 -13.38 -6.83 -5.33
CA ARG A 26 -14.32 -7.87 -4.91
C ARG A 26 -15.49 -8.01 -5.87
N ASP A 27 -16.19 -6.92 -6.17
CA ASP A 27 -17.50 -6.97 -6.83
C ASP A 27 -17.38 -7.04 -8.36
N ASP A 28 -16.46 -6.27 -8.94
CA ASP A 28 -16.35 -6.18 -10.41
C ASP A 28 -15.39 -7.23 -10.97
N ILE A 29 -14.33 -7.56 -10.24
CA ILE A 29 -13.32 -8.53 -10.69
C ILE A 29 -13.53 -9.90 -10.07
N GLY A 30 -14.07 -9.97 -8.86
CA GLY A 30 -14.35 -11.23 -8.17
C GLY A 30 -13.12 -11.80 -7.45
N LEU A 31 -12.23 -10.95 -6.96
CA LEU A 31 -11.06 -11.38 -6.21
C LEU A 31 -11.42 -11.77 -4.77
N ASP A 32 -10.74 -12.80 -4.27
CA ASP A 32 -10.86 -13.22 -2.88
C ASP A 32 -10.00 -12.41 -1.92
N ALA A 33 -8.91 -11.84 -2.44
CA ALA A 33 -7.96 -11.08 -1.64
C ALA A 33 -7.17 -10.09 -2.50
N VAL A 34 -6.47 -9.17 -1.83
CA VAL A 34 -5.48 -8.30 -2.44
C VAL A 34 -4.12 -8.53 -1.77
N SER A 35 -3.06 -8.57 -2.57
CA SER A 35 -1.69 -8.70 -2.10
C SER A 35 -0.97 -7.37 -2.27
N ILE A 36 -0.57 -6.76 -1.15
CA ILE A 36 0.00 -5.41 -1.14
C ILE A 36 1.50 -5.45 -0.89
N ALA A 37 2.26 -4.69 -1.68
CA ALA A 37 3.67 -4.46 -1.43
C ALA A 37 3.82 -3.55 -0.20
N THR A 38 4.30 -4.10 0.91
CA THR A 38 4.46 -3.35 2.17
C THR A 38 5.81 -2.65 2.27
N SER A 39 6.79 -3.10 1.49
CA SER A 39 8.08 -2.44 1.32
C SER A 39 8.50 -2.54 -0.14
N TYR A 40 9.26 -1.57 -0.62
CA TYR A 40 9.67 -1.60 -2.02
C TYR A 40 11.02 -0.92 -2.23
N HIS A 41 11.73 -1.37 -3.27
CA HIS A 41 13.00 -0.77 -3.68
C HIS A 41 12.78 0.55 -4.42
N SER A 42 13.87 1.25 -4.70
CA SER A 42 13.83 2.46 -5.51
C SER A 42 13.42 2.14 -6.94
N VAL A 43 12.41 2.83 -7.44
CA VAL A 43 11.89 2.68 -8.80
C VAL A 43 11.18 3.95 -9.24
N GLU A 44 11.20 4.22 -10.52
CA GLU A 44 10.38 5.26 -11.14
C GLU A 44 9.31 4.63 -11.98
N HIS A 45 8.07 5.07 -11.81
CA HIS A 45 6.96 4.61 -12.62
C HIS A 45 5.82 5.61 -12.66
N LEU A 46 4.83 5.32 -13.50
CA LEU A 46 3.65 6.17 -13.65
C LEU A 46 2.58 5.81 -12.62
N ARG A 47 1.91 6.85 -12.13
CA ARG A 47 0.67 6.74 -11.35
C ARG A 47 -0.46 7.33 -12.18
N PRO A 48 -1.13 6.53 -13.00
CA PRO A 48 -2.06 7.07 -14.00
C PRO A 48 -3.29 7.75 -13.39
N HIS A 49 -3.68 7.39 -12.17
CA HIS A 49 -4.89 7.88 -11.53
C HIS A 49 -4.65 9.02 -10.54
N THR A 50 -3.40 9.40 -10.28
CA THR A 50 -3.10 10.51 -9.39
C THR A 50 -3.52 11.84 -10.00
N LYS A 51 -3.95 12.77 -9.14
CA LYS A 51 -4.27 14.14 -9.55
C LYS A 51 -3.04 15.05 -9.62
N GLY A 52 -1.91 14.60 -9.09
CA GLY A 52 -0.65 15.33 -9.06
C GLY A 52 0.31 14.90 -10.17
N ALA A 53 1.60 14.95 -9.86
CA ALA A 53 2.64 14.50 -10.78
C ALA A 53 2.52 13.00 -11.03
N ARG A 54 2.42 12.61 -12.28
CA ARG A 54 2.22 11.21 -12.66
C ARG A 54 3.49 10.38 -12.60
N MET A 55 4.66 11.00 -12.74
CA MET A 55 5.92 10.31 -12.47
C MET A 55 6.13 10.20 -10.98
N PHE A 56 6.42 9.01 -10.54
CA PHE A 56 6.56 8.68 -9.14
C PHE A 56 7.87 7.92 -8.91
N SER A 57 8.68 8.43 -7.99
CA SER A 57 9.91 7.77 -7.56
C SER A 57 9.72 7.28 -6.13
N THR A 58 9.90 5.99 -5.91
CA THR A 58 9.87 5.43 -4.57
C THR A 58 11.19 5.68 -3.84
N VAL A 59 11.15 5.77 -2.52
CA VAL A 59 12.37 5.82 -1.71
C VAL A 59 12.98 4.43 -1.60
N ASP A 60 14.30 4.38 -1.54
CA ASP A 60 15.03 3.13 -1.45
C ASP A 60 14.75 2.42 -0.13
N GLY A 61 14.30 1.17 -0.22
CA GLY A 61 13.97 0.36 0.96
C GLY A 61 12.84 0.94 1.82
N GLY A 62 11.95 1.75 1.24
CA GLY A 62 10.85 2.37 1.97
C GLY A 62 9.79 1.37 2.40
N ILE A 63 9.21 1.56 3.59
CA ILE A 63 8.06 0.80 4.07
C ILE A 63 6.80 1.68 4.03
N TYR A 64 5.66 1.05 3.76
CA TYR A 64 4.37 1.71 3.52
C TYR A 64 3.36 1.39 4.62
N PHE A 65 3.83 1.37 5.86
CA PHE A 65 3.03 1.19 7.06
C PHE A 65 3.73 1.86 8.24
N GLN A 66 3.01 2.05 9.33
CA GLN A 66 3.61 2.56 10.57
C GLN A 66 4.20 1.39 11.37
N PRO A 67 5.53 1.34 11.55
CA PRO A 67 6.15 0.26 12.31
C PRO A 67 5.84 0.39 13.80
N ASP A 68 5.81 -0.74 14.50
CA ASP A 68 5.71 -0.75 15.96
C ASP A 68 7.04 -0.27 16.55
N ALA A 69 7.05 0.97 17.04
CA ALA A 69 8.25 1.60 17.58
C ALA A 69 8.88 0.81 18.74
N SER A 70 8.06 0.07 19.50
CA SER A 70 8.56 -0.72 20.63
C SER A 70 9.47 -1.86 20.19
N LEU A 71 9.22 -2.43 18.99
CA LEU A 71 10.03 -3.51 18.43
C LEU A 71 11.38 -3.02 17.89
N TRP A 72 11.49 -1.75 17.56
CA TRP A 72 12.70 -1.17 16.98
C TRP A 72 13.53 -0.36 17.98
N ARG A 73 13.07 -0.29 19.23
CA ARG A 73 13.79 0.45 20.29
C ARG A 73 15.17 -0.15 20.52
N GLY A 74 16.20 0.69 20.48
CA GLY A 74 17.58 0.27 20.71
C GLY A 74 18.25 -0.48 19.55
N VAL A 75 17.56 -0.65 18.43
CA VAL A 75 18.13 -1.26 17.22
C VAL A 75 18.85 -0.18 16.41
N SER A 76 20.08 -0.46 15.99
CA SER A 76 20.89 0.52 15.23
C SER A 76 20.31 0.79 13.84
N LEU A 77 19.72 -0.23 13.19
CA LEU A 77 19.05 -0.09 11.91
C LEU A 77 17.58 0.17 12.15
N GLN A 78 17.08 1.32 11.66
CA GLN A 78 15.69 1.72 11.82
C GLN A 78 14.93 1.59 10.51
N PRO A 79 13.60 1.32 10.54
CA PRO A 79 12.78 1.27 9.35
C PRO A 79 12.78 2.62 8.63
N ASN A 80 12.87 2.59 7.30
CA ASN A 80 12.77 3.78 6.46
C ASN A 80 11.32 3.99 6.02
N VAL A 81 10.55 4.74 6.80
CA VAL A 81 9.15 5.00 6.49
C VAL A 81 9.05 5.90 5.26
N ALA A 82 8.37 5.43 4.21
CA ALA A 82 8.18 6.20 3.00
C ALA A 82 7.33 7.45 3.26
N PRO A 83 7.55 8.56 2.51
CA PRO A 83 6.75 9.78 2.69
C PRO A 83 5.25 9.56 2.62
N LEU A 84 4.79 8.61 1.80
CA LEU A 84 3.38 8.26 1.67
C LEU A 84 2.78 7.70 2.97
N ALA A 85 3.60 7.15 3.84
CA ALA A 85 3.21 6.59 5.14
C ALA A 85 3.62 7.48 6.33
N ALA A 86 4.09 8.71 6.08
CA ALA A 86 4.57 9.59 7.15
C ALA A 86 3.45 10.01 8.12
N ASP A 87 2.26 10.32 7.57
CA ASP A 87 1.11 10.82 8.35
C ASP A 87 -0.06 9.83 8.39
N ARG A 88 0.12 8.63 7.85
CA ARG A 88 -0.95 7.63 7.73
C ARG A 88 -0.33 6.24 7.70
N ASP A 89 -1.19 5.23 7.79
CA ASP A 89 -0.76 3.83 7.70
C ASP A 89 -1.51 3.16 6.53
N PRO A 90 -0.94 3.19 5.30
CA PRO A 90 -1.60 2.60 4.13
C PRO A 90 -1.96 1.13 4.31
N LEU A 91 -1.10 0.33 4.92
CA LEU A 91 -1.38 -1.09 5.15
C LEU A 91 -2.57 -1.27 6.08
N ALA A 92 -2.63 -0.53 7.19
CA ALA A 92 -3.75 -0.61 8.12
C ALA A 92 -5.06 -0.16 7.46
N GLU A 93 -5.02 0.90 6.65
CA GLU A 93 -6.20 1.37 5.91
C GLU A 93 -6.72 0.33 4.93
N ILE A 94 -5.81 -0.32 4.19
CA ILE A 94 -6.17 -1.35 3.20
C ILE A 94 -6.73 -2.60 3.90
N CYS A 95 -6.10 -3.04 4.99
CA CYS A 95 -6.60 -4.16 5.78
C CYS A 95 -8.00 -3.88 6.34
N ALA A 96 -8.21 -2.68 6.88
CA ALA A 96 -9.53 -2.29 7.40
C ALA A 96 -10.59 -2.25 6.30
N ALA A 97 -10.26 -1.76 5.11
CA ALA A 97 -11.17 -1.75 3.97
C ALA A 97 -11.50 -3.18 3.50
N ALA A 98 -10.50 -4.07 3.46
CA ALA A 98 -10.70 -5.46 3.10
C ALA A 98 -11.61 -6.18 4.11
N ASP A 99 -11.47 -5.90 5.39
CA ASP A 99 -12.32 -6.47 6.44
C ASP A 99 -13.78 -6.00 6.32
N ARG A 100 -14.01 -4.77 5.86
CA ARG A 100 -15.35 -4.23 5.64
C ARG A 100 -16.02 -4.77 4.37
N ALA A 101 -15.24 -5.23 3.44
CA ALA A 101 -15.72 -5.67 2.12
C ALA A 101 -16.41 -7.04 2.13
#